data_c044e9ef99fcbaa554dd92c9ace8efbf
#
_entry.id   c044e9ef99fcbaa554dd92c9ace8efbf
#
_cell.length_a   1.000
_cell.length_b   1.000
_cell.length_c   1.000
_cell.angle_alpha   90.00
_cell.angle_beta   90.00
_cell.angle_gamma   90.00
#
_symmetry.space_group_name_H-M   'P 1'
#
loop_
_entity.id
_entity.type
_entity.pdbx_description
1 polymer ?
#
loop_
_entity_poly.entity_id
_entity_poly.type
_entity_poly.pdbx_seq_one_letter_code
_entity_poly.pdbx_strand_id
1 'polypeptide(L)'
;EEWIYKKFVKNWNDMNNLPLELISSLKSSFKLHPLTEIDSSGVSSDPAQKFLFQTNKNNMIESVLMYQKNRITICVSSQSGCAVDCKFCATASMGFKENLSPGEIVDQFLQLSSRSKSRVTNVVFMGMGEPFLNYKNVSKAAEVMNKKINIGSRKITISTAGIVSKIYKMADDGLPYKLAISLNAPNDEIRKKIMPLTVNNPITELIKSAEYYYSKSKRFVTFEYVLLDSINDTAECAYELIDLLKNIPCKLNLIPYNEIGGRYSRPSSKK
;
A
#
# COMPACT_ATOMS: atom_id res chain seq x y z
N GLU A 1 24.34 2.00 8.47
CA GLU A 1 23.32 1.84 7.43
C GLU A 1 23.34 0.45 6.79
N GLU A 2 24.52 -0.11 6.44
CA GLU A 2 24.64 -1.40 5.76
C GLU A 2 23.98 -2.55 6.53
N TRP A 3 24.24 -2.65 7.82
CA TRP A 3 23.66 -3.67 8.69
C TRP A 3 22.11 -3.64 8.70
N ILE A 4 21.54 -2.45 8.74
CA ILE A 4 20.08 -2.28 8.80
C ILE A 4 19.45 -2.48 7.43
N TYR A 5 19.93 -1.76 6.39
CA TYR A 5 19.23 -1.65 5.11
C TYR A 5 19.66 -2.66 4.03
N LYS A 6 20.79 -3.39 4.24
CA LYS A 6 21.25 -4.40 3.30
C LYS A 6 21.31 -5.80 3.91
N LYS A 7 21.73 -5.91 5.19
CA LYS A 7 21.82 -7.20 5.88
C LYS A 7 20.57 -7.55 6.69
N PHE A 8 19.66 -6.60 6.90
CA PHE A 8 18.38 -6.78 7.62
C PHE A 8 18.57 -7.47 8.97
N VAL A 9 19.54 -6.99 9.75
CA VAL A 9 19.86 -7.57 11.06
C VAL A 9 18.68 -7.48 12.00
N LYS A 10 18.52 -8.52 12.83
CA LYS A 10 17.42 -8.60 13.82
C LYS A 10 17.79 -7.97 15.15
N ASN A 11 19.07 -7.96 15.48
CA ASN A 11 19.57 -7.47 16.75
C ASN A 11 20.79 -6.58 16.58
N TRP A 12 20.98 -5.63 17.49
CA TRP A 12 22.16 -4.79 17.53
C TRP A 12 23.46 -5.58 17.64
N ASN A 13 23.43 -6.72 18.36
CA ASN A 13 24.61 -7.59 18.57
C ASN A 13 25.05 -8.30 17.29
N ASP A 14 24.20 -8.37 16.28
CA ASP A 14 24.57 -8.95 14.97
C ASP A 14 25.57 -8.07 14.19
N MET A 15 25.74 -6.80 14.61
CA MET A 15 26.64 -5.82 14.00
C MET A 15 28.09 -6.00 14.52
N ASN A 16 28.67 -7.15 14.24
CA ASN A 16 29.91 -7.66 14.85
C ASN A 16 31.20 -6.87 14.55
N ASN A 17 31.16 -5.91 13.62
CA ASN A 17 32.29 -5.02 13.30
C ASN A 17 32.17 -3.62 13.90
N LEU A 18 31.17 -3.39 14.76
CA LEU A 18 31.01 -2.12 15.49
C LEU A 18 31.57 -2.25 16.91
N PRO A 19 32.20 -1.18 17.45
CA PRO A 19 32.62 -1.15 18.85
C PRO A 19 31.44 -1.35 19.80
N LEU A 20 31.66 -2.08 20.91
CA LEU A 20 30.62 -2.36 21.90
C LEU A 20 30.03 -1.10 22.53
N GLU A 21 30.84 -0.08 22.78
CA GLU A 21 30.39 1.22 23.28
C GLU A 21 29.42 1.90 22.32
N LEU A 22 29.70 1.85 21.02
CA LEU A 22 28.78 2.38 19.99
C LEU A 22 27.47 1.61 19.95
N ILE A 23 27.53 0.27 20.02
CA ILE A 23 26.33 -0.57 20.11
C ILE A 23 25.50 -0.21 21.33
N SER A 24 26.13 -0.02 22.49
CA SER A 24 25.46 0.36 23.73
C SER A 24 24.78 1.74 23.60
N SER A 25 25.49 2.72 23.04
CA SER A 25 24.93 4.07 22.76
C SER A 25 23.76 4.03 21.79
N LEU A 26 23.86 3.22 20.72
CA LEU A 26 22.76 3.05 19.79
C LEU A 26 21.53 2.40 20.44
N LYS A 27 21.72 1.36 21.26
CA LYS A 27 20.63 0.72 22.01
C LYS A 27 19.90 1.65 22.97
N SER A 28 20.62 2.55 23.62
CA SER A 28 20.01 3.51 24.55
C SER A 28 19.23 4.61 23.84
N SER A 29 19.61 4.96 22.61
CA SER A 29 19.05 6.10 21.88
C SER A 29 18.00 5.72 20.83
N PHE A 30 18.06 4.48 20.32
CA PHE A 30 17.24 4.06 19.19
C PHE A 30 16.64 2.67 19.37
N LYS A 31 15.45 2.46 18.84
CA LYS A 31 14.88 1.14 18.61
C LYS A 31 15.26 0.66 17.21
N LEU A 32 15.91 -0.51 17.10
CA LEU A 32 16.24 -1.10 15.79
C LEU A 32 14.97 -1.49 15.03
N HIS A 33 14.04 -2.13 15.73
CA HIS A 33 12.72 -2.50 15.24
C HIS A 33 11.65 -1.84 16.12
N PRO A 34 10.98 -0.77 15.64
CA PRO A 34 9.89 -0.13 16.36
C PRO A 34 8.60 -0.97 16.39
N LEU A 35 8.46 -1.94 15.49
CA LEU A 35 7.32 -2.86 15.45
C LEU A 35 7.65 -4.17 16.15
N THR A 36 6.67 -4.71 16.88
CA THR A 36 6.75 -6.05 17.47
C THR A 36 5.86 -7.00 16.69
N GLU A 37 6.42 -8.08 16.14
CA GLU A 37 5.64 -9.15 15.52
C GLU A 37 4.84 -9.89 16.59
N ILE A 38 3.53 -9.99 16.41
CA ILE A 38 2.62 -10.65 17.36
C ILE A 38 2.20 -12.01 16.83
N ASP A 39 1.92 -12.11 15.52
CA ASP A 39 1.44 -13.34 14.89
C ASP A 39 1.75 -13.34 13.41
N SER A 40 1.71 -14.52 12.81
CA SER A 40 1.83 -14.69 11.37
C SER A 40 0.98 -15.85 10.87
N SER A 41 0.41 -15.72 9.71
CA SER A 41 -0.39 -16.75 9.05
C SER A 41 0.14 -17.05 7.65
N GLY A 42 -0.05 -18.31 7.23
CA GLY A 42 0.53 -18.86 6.02
C GLY A 42 1.88 -19.55 6.30
N VAL A 43 2.11 -20.65 5.58
CA VAL A 43 3.40 -21.36 5.65
C VAL A 43 4.35 -20.87 4.56
N SER A 44 5.62 -21.21 4.69
CA SER A 44 6.65 -20.71 3.75
C SER A 44 6.47 -21.17 2.29
N SER A 45 5.63 -22.17 2.02
CA SER A 45 5.25 -22.62 0.67
C SER A 45 4.10 -21.80 0.06
N ASP A 46 3.36 -21.03 0.86
CA ASP A 46 2.20 -20.29 0.39
C ASP A 46 2.62 -19.12 -0.50
N PRO A 47 1.77 -18.77 -1.48
CA PRO A 47 2.01 -17.62 -2.35
C PRO A 47 1.94 -16.27 -1.60
N ALA A 48 1.33 -16.25 -0.40
CA ALA A 48 1.24 -15.07 0.45
C ALA A 48 1.30 -15.47 1.95
N GLN A 49 2.03 -14.68 2.71
CA GLN A 49 2.14 -14.80 4.16
C GLN A 49 1.76 -13.47 4.79
N LYS A 50 0.87 -13.49 5.78
CA LYS A 50 0.45 -12.31 6.54
C LYS A 50 1.18 -12.26 7.86
N PHE A 51 1.52 -11.05 8.27
CA PHE A 51 2.21 -10.77 9.52
C PHE A 51 1.45 -9.68 10.27
N LEU A 52 1.15 -9.96 11.55
CA LEU A 52 0.52 -9.02 12.46
C LEU A 52 1.60 -8.36 13.32
N PHE A 53 1.66 -7.04 13.26
CA PHE A 53 2.58 -6.24 14.06
C PHE A 53 1.84 -5.34 15.05
N GLN A 54 2.45 -5.13 16.20
CA GLN A 54 2.04 -4.12 17.16
C GLN A 54 2.96 -2.91 17.08
N THR A 55 2.36 -1.72 17.04
CA THR A 55 3.07 -0.43 17.07
C THR A 55 3.48 -0.08 18.52
N ASN A 56 4.34 0.93 18.66
CA ASN A 56 4.72 1.45 19.98
C ASN A 56 3.53 2.01 20.79
N LYS A 57 2.40 2.31 20.14
CA LYS A 57 1.16 2.76 20.78
C LYS A 57 0.14 1.63 20.99
N ASN A 58 0.61 0.38 20.90
CA ASN A 58 -0.21 -0.82 21.08
C ASN A 58 -1.33 -0.99 20.04
N ASN A 59 -1.25 -0.32 18.88
CA ASN A 59 -2.17 -0.56 17.79
C ASN A 59 -1.65 -1.68 16.88
N MET A 60 -2.57 -2.38 16.21
CA MET A 60 -2.24 -3.49 15.33
C MET A 60 -2.24 -3.05 13.86
N ILE A 61 -1.30 -3.60 13.11
CA ILE A 61 -1.22 -3.46 11.66
C ILE A 61 -0.85 -4.80 11.01
N GLU A 62 -1.28 -4.98 9.78
CA GLU A 62 -0.90 -6.14 8.97
C GLU A 62 0.07 -5.76 7.84
N SER A 63 0.96 -6.69 7.52
CA SER A 63 1.81 -6.63 6.33
C SER A 63 1.81 -7.98 5.64
N VAL A 64 2.06 -8.00 4.33
CA VAL A 64 1.98 -9.23 3.55
C VAL A 64 3.24 -9.41 2.72
N LEU A 65 3.84 -10.59 2.80
CA LEU A 65 4.92 -11.05 1.92
C LEU A 65 4.34 -11.98 0.85
N MET A 66 4.47 -11.58 -0.41
CA MET A 66 3.86 -12.28 -1.56
C MET A 66 4.93 -12.81 -2.52
N TYR A 67 4.79 -14.07 -2.90
CA TYR A 67 5.65 -14.76 -3.86
C TYR A 67 4.93 -14.96 -5.19
N GLN A 68 5.52 -14.47 -6.26
CA GLN A 68 5.11 -14.74 -7.64
C GLN A 68 6.32 -15.21 -8.43
N LYS A 69 6.12 -15.88 -9.56
CA LYS A 69 7.16 -16.57 -10.34
C LYS A 69 8.51 -15.82 -10.42
N ASN A 70 8.49 -14.52 -10.71
CA ASN A 70 9.70 -13.68 -10.86
C ASN A 70 9.66 -12.42 -9.99
N ARG A 71 8.83 -12.39 -8.96
CA ARG A 71 8.59 -11.20 -8.15
C ARG A 71 8.26 -11.56 -6.72
N ILE A 72 9.00 -10.97 -5.80
CA ILE A 72 8.69 -11.01 -4.37
C ILE A 72 8.28 -9.60 -3.98
N THR A 73 7.06 -9.46 -3.45
CA THR A 73 6.46 -8.17 -3.12
C THR A 73 6.13 -8.12 -1.64
N ILE A 74 6.47 -7.02 -0.99
CA ILE A 74 5.96 -6.70 0.35
C ILE A 74 4.86 -5.65 0.20
N CYS A 75 3.71 -5.95 0.81
CA CYS A 75 2.61 -5.01 1.01
C CYS A 75 2.74 -4.42 2.41
N VAL A 76 2.91 -3.10 2.48
CA VAL A 76 3.07 -2.38 3.76
C VAL A 76 1.85 -1.55 4.08
N SER A 77 1.55 -1.44 5.38
CA SER A 77 0.54 -0.55 5.94
C SER A 77 1.10 0.84 6.15
N SER A 78 0.26 1.85 5.99
CA SER A 78 0.59 3.27 6.20
C SER A 78 -0.07 3.88 7.43
N GLN A 79 -1.12 3.24 7.93
CA GLN A 79 -1.87 3.64 9.13
C GLN A 79 -2.30 2.39 9.89
N SER A 80 -2.63 2.52 11.16
CA SER A 80 -3.45 1.57 11.89
C SER A 80 -4.91 2.02 11.77
N GLY A 81 -5.77 1.16 11.18
CA GLY A 81 -7.10 1.54 10.75
C GLY A 81 -7.10 2.49 9.54
N CYS A 82 -8.26 3.01 9.16
CA CYS A 82 -8.41 3.92 8.02
C CYS A 82 -9.62 4.85 8.19
N ALA A 83 -9.45 6.13 7.81
CA ALA A 83 -10.53 7.13 7.90
C ALA A 83 -11.36 7.25 6.61
N VAL A 84 -11.02 6.53 5.53
CA VAL A 84 -11.67 6.69 4.22
C VAL A 84 -13.05 6.03 4.16
N ASP A 85 -13.29 5.03 5.01
CA ASP A 85 -14.58 4.35 5.15
C ASP A 85 -15.08 3.66 3.86
N CYS A 86 -14.17 3.04 3.08
CA CYS A 86 -14.59 2.20 1.96
C CYS A 86 -15.42 1.01 2.48
N LYS A 87 -16.68 0.90 2.03
CA LYS A 87 -17.68 -0.02 2.61
C LYS A 87 -17.41 -1.51 2.41
N PHE A 88 -16.50 -1.83 1.47
CA PHE A 88 -16.07 -3.20 1.17
C PHE A 88 -14.72 -3.57 1.81
N CYS A 89 -14.12 -2.68 2.63
CA CYS A 89 -12.78 -2.84 3.18
C CYS A 89 -12.83 -3.19 4.68
N ALA A 90 -12.20 -4.29 5.07
CA ALA A 90 -12.11 -4.71 6.46
C ALA A 90 -11.42 -3.66 7.35
N THR A 91 -10.38 -2.99 6.86
CA THR A 91 -9.66 -1.95 7.62
C THR A 91 -10.55 -0.75 7.94
N ALA A 92 -11.52 -0.42 7.08
CA ALA A 92 -12.43 0.69 7.31
C ALA A 92 -13.32 0.48 8.55
N SER A 93 -13.76 -0.77 8.81
CA SER A 93 -14.56 -1.10 9.98
C SER A 93 -13.84 -0.89 11.32
N MET A 94 -12.49 -0.85 11.30
CA MET A 94 -11.66 -0.62 12.48
C MET A 94 -11.60 0.87 12.88
N GLY A 95 -12.03 1.78 12.01
CA GLY A 95 -11.81 3.22 12.14
C GLY A 95 -10.33 3.60 12.11
N PHE A 96 -10.05 4.89 12.09
CA PHE A 96 -8.67 5.40 12.14
C PHE A 96 -8.14 5.38 13.58
N LYS A 97 -6.91 4.93 13.76
CA LYS A 97 -6.20 4.91 15.05
C LYS A 97 -4.99 5.84 15.03
N GLU A 98 -4.05 5.62 14.10
CA GLU A 98 -2.84 6.42 14.00
C GLU A 98 -2.20 6.39 12.60
N ASN A 99 -1.43 7.41 12.31
CA ASN A 99 -0.50 7.42 11.19
C ASN A 99 0.81 6.73 11.60
N LEU A 100 1.29 5.79 10.80
CA LEU A 100 2.58 5.18 11.03
C LEU A 100 3.70 6.19 10.71
N SER A 101 4.75 6.17 11.52
CA SER A 101 5.99 6.91 11.26
C SER A 101 6.74 6.29 10.05
N PRO A 102 7.68 7.04 9.43
CA PRO A 102 8.51 6.47 8.38
C PRO A 102 9.30 5.25 8.83
N GLY A 103 9.75 5.24 10.10
CA GLY A 103 10.48 4.12 10.70
C GLY A 103 9.60 2.87 10.79
N GLU A 104 8.36 2.97 11.26
CA GLU A 104 7.42 1.84 11.34
C GLU A 104 7.04 1.32 9.96
N ILE A 105 6.88 2.19 8.96
CA ILE A 105 6.59 1.77 7.58
C ILE A 105 7.79 1.00 7.00
N VAL A 106 9.01 1.50 7.20
CA VAL A 106 10.23 0.84 6.72
C VAL A 106 10.48 -0.46 7.46
N ASP A 107 10.19 -0.51 8.75
CA ASP A 107 10.44 -1.68 9.58
C ASP A 107 9.62 -2.91 9.15
N GLN A 108 8.38 -2.71 8.68
CA GLN A 108 7.61 -3.78 8.04
C GLN A 108 8.42 -4.43 6.90
N PHE A 109 9.04 -3.59 6.05
CA PHE A 109 9.85 -4.08 4.96
C PHE A 109 11.11 -4.83 5.46
N LEU A 110 11.81 -4.29 6.45
CA LEU A 110 13.05 -4.89 6.98
C LEU A 110 12.78 -6.26 7.60
N GLN A 111 11.75 -6.37 8.44
CA GLN A 111 11.39 -7.61 9.11
C GLN A 111 10.93 -8.68 8.11
N LEU A 112 10.07 -8.32 7.14
CA LEU A 112 9.62 -9.27 6.13
C LEU A 112 10.73 -9.67 5.16
N SER A 113 11.66 -8.76 4.84
CA SER A 113 12.82 -9.07 4.00
C SER A 113 13.74 -10.09 4.67
N SER A 114 13.90 -10.04 5.99
CA SER A 114 14.69 -11.03 6.75
C SER A 114 14.05 -12.43 6.75
N ARG A 115 12.75 -12.53 6.48
CA ARG A 115 11.98 -13.78 6.36
C ARG A 115 11.90 -14.30 4.93
N SER A 116 12.18 -13.45 3.95
CA SER A 116 12.04 -13.81 2.55
C SER A 116 13.11 -14.80 2.10
N LYS A 117 12.71 -15.81 1.32
CA LYS A 117 13.62 -16.83 0.75
C LYS A 117 14.63 -16.26 -0.27
N SER A 118 14.31 -15.11 -0.84
CA SER A 118 15.12 -14.43 -1.84
C SER A 118 14.92 -12.93 -1.74
N ARG A 119 15.74 -12.17 -2.46
CA ARG A 119 15.67 -10.71 -2.44
C ARG A 119 14.28 -10.19 -2.81
N VAL A 120 13.68 -9.39 -1.95
CA VAL A 120 12.44 -8.66 -2.23
C VAL A 120 12.68 -7.69 -3.39
N THR A 121 11.78 -7.73 -4.36
CA THR A 121 11.91 -6.95 -5.60
C THR A 121 10.96 -5.77 -5.66
N ASN A 122 9.82 -5.82 -4.98
CA ASN A 122 8.75 -4.85 -5.09
C ASN A 122 8.19 -4.48 -3.72
N VAL A 123 7.68 -3.25 -3.62
CA VAL A 123 6.91 -2.77 -2.46
C VAL A 123 5.63 -2.12 -2.95
N VAL A 124 4.53 -2.40 -2.27
CA VAL A 124 3.25 -1.76 -2.51
C VAL A 124 2.68 -1.20 -1.21
N PHE A 125 2.25 0.05 -1.22
CA PHE A 125 1.55 0.70 -0.11
C PHE A 125 0.04 0.45 -0.31
N MET A 126 -0.37 -0.79 -0.06
CA MET A 126 -1.74 -1.30 -0.27
C MET A 126 -2.25 -2.09 0.95
N GLY A 127 -1.56 -1.98 2.09
CA GLY A 127 -1.98 -2.54 3.36
C GLY A 127 -3.03 -1.66 4.04
N MET A 128 -3.00 -1.61 5.36
CA MET A 128 -3.94 -0.82 6.14
C MET A 128 -3.67 0.68 6.01
N GLY A 129 -4.77 1.45 5.90
CA GLY A 129 -4.75 2.91 5.84
C GLY A 129 -4.76 3.49 4.42
N GLU A 130 -4.93 4.81 4.36
CA GLU A 130 -4.84 5.60 3.14
C GLU A 130 -3.47 6.30 3.10
N PRO A 131 -2.56 5.90 2.19
CA PRO A 131 -1.22 6.47 2.12
C PRO A 131 -1.20 7.99 1.95
N PHE A 132 -2.17 8.56 1.25
CA PHE A 132 -2.22 10.00 1.02
C PHE A 132 -2.75 10.81 2.20
N LEU A 133 -3.40 10.20 3.18
CA LEU A 133 -3.67 10.83 4.47
C LEU A 133 -2.43 10.82 5.39
N ASN A 134 -1.44 9.97 5.08
CA ASN A 134 -0.13 9.94 5.74
C ASN A 134 1.01 10.31 4.78
N TYR A 135 0.75 11.19 3.84
CA TYR A 135 1.58 11.48 2.66
C TYR A 135 3.06 11.73 2.98
N LYS A 136 3.36 12.59 3.98
CA LYS A 136 4.73 12.97 4.34
C LYS A 136 5.56 11.76 4.80
N ASN A 137 4.99 10.93 5.66
CA ASN A 137 5.66 9.75 6.20
C ASN A 137 5.82 8.66 5.14
N VAL A 138 4.79 8.44 4.32
CA VAL A 138 4.81 7.50 3.19
C VAL A 138 5.88 7.88 2.18
N SER A 139 5.94 9.17 1.78
CA SER A 139 6.97 9.66 0.85
C SER A 139 8.38 9.45 1.39
N LYS A 140 8.59 9.71 2.69
CA LYS A 140 9.88 9.50 3.34
C LYS A 140 10.25 8.03 3.44
N ALA A 141 9.32 7.15 3.78
CA ALA A 141 9.53 5.71 3.80
C ALA A 141 9.87 5.16 2.41
N ALA A 142 9.14 5.59 1.38
CA ALA A 142 9.41 5.22 0.00
C ALA A 142 10.80 5.71 -0.47
N GLU A 143 11.23 6.90 -0.04
CA GLU A 143 12.58 7.41 -0.31
C GLU A 143 13.67 6.53 0.33
N VAL A 144 13.49 6.11 1.59
CA VAL A 144 14.42 5.20 2.28
C VAL A 144 14.48 3.86 1.56
N MET A 145 13.31 3.28 1.20
CA MET A 145 13.25 2.03 0.45
C MET A 145 13.96 2.13 -0.91
N ASN A 146 13.81 3.26 -1.58
CA ASN A 146 14.46 3.49 -2.88
C ASN A 146 15.97 3.74 -2.75
N LYS A 147 16.38 4.71 -1.91
CA LYS A 147 17.77 5.18 -1.86
C LYS A 147 18.68 4.36 -0.96
N LYS A 148 18.16 3.81 0.16
CA LYS A 148 18.98 3.08 1.16
C LYS A 148 18.89 1.57 1.00
N ILE A 149 17.70 1.03 0.75
CA ILE A 149 17.49 -0.40 0.53
C ILE A 149 17.73 -0.80 -0.94
N ASN A 150 17.71 0.19 -1.85
CA ASN A 150 17.92 -0.01 -3.28
C ASN A 150 16.79 -0.79 -3.97
N ILE A 151 15.54 -0.51 -3.60
CA ILE A 151 14.37 -0.92 -4.37
C ILE A 151 14.16 0.09 -5.51
N GLY A 152 14.23 -0.37 -6.74
CA GLY A 152 14.08 0.52 -7.90
C GLY A 152 12.75 1.31 -7.85
N SER A 153 12.77 2.59 -8.21
CA SER A 153 11.57 3.46 -8.11
C SER A 153 10.36 2.91 -8.87
N ARG A 154 10.57 2.21 -10.00
CA ARG A 154 9.51 1.52 -10.76
C ARG A 154 8.97 0.27 -10.07
N LYS A 155 9.56 -0.14 -8.96
CA LYS A 155 9.17 -1.30 -8.16
C LYS A 155 8.44 -0.90 -6.86
N ILE A 156 8.28 0.41 -6.63
CA ILE A 156 7.52 0.98 -5.53
C ILE A 156 6.21 1.52 -6.10
N THR A 157 5.08 1.08 -5.53
CA THR A 157 3.75 1.55 -5.91
C THR A 157 3.07 2.16 -4.69
N ILE A 158 2.62 3.40 -4.80
CA ILE A 158 1.78 4.05 -3.79
C ILE A 158 0.34 4.00 -4.30
N SER A 159 -0.54 3.41 -3.50
CA SER A 159 -1.97 3.36 -3.80
C SER A 159 -2.71 4.47 -3.06
N THR A 160 -3.84 4.90 -3.60
CA THR A 160 -4.76 5.84 -2.94
C THR A 160 -6.20 5.51 -3.26
N ALA A 161 -7.08 5.75 -2.31
CA ALA A 161 -8.53 5.72 -2.52
C ALA A 161 -9.00 6.88 -3.44
N GLY A 162 -8.10 7.80 -3.79
CA GLY A 162 -8.39 8.92 -4.70
C GLY A 162 -8.50 10.27 -3.98
N ILE A 163 -7.52 10.60 -3.14
CA ILE A 163 -7.37 11.95 -2.56
C ILE A 163 -6.78 12.87 -3.64
N VAL A 164 -7.65 13.51 -4.43
CA VAL A 164 -7.32 14.27 -5.64
C VAL A 164 -6.20 15.28 -5.41
N SER A 165 -6.30 16.09 -4.36
CA SER A 165 -5.28 17.11 -4.04
C SER A 165 -3.88 16.52 -3.80
N LYS A 166 -3.79 15.29 -3.30
CA LYS A 166 -2.52 14.60 -3.05
C LYS A 166 -1.97 13.92 -4.30
N ILE A 167 -2.82 13.57 -5.25
CA ILE A 167 -2.36 13.08 -6.57
C ILE A 167 -1.64 14.23 -7.31
N TYR A 168 -2.23 15.42 -7.36
CA TYR A 168 -1.57 16.62 -7.89
C TYR A 168 -0.24 16.87 -7.18
N LYS A 169 -0.27 16.88 -5.82
CA LYS A 169 0.95 17.07 -5.04
C LYS A 169 2.04 16.03 -5.34
N MET A 170 1.70 14.75 -5.49
CA MET A 170 2.67 13.70 -5.83
C MET A 170 3.33 13.96 -7.19
N ALA A 171 2.55 14.46 -8.15
CA ALA A 171 3.05 14.83 -9.48
C ALA A 171 3.98 16.05 -9.41
N ASP A 172 3.61 17.08 -8.64
CA ASP A 172 4.40 18.31 -8.48
C ASP A 172 5.69 18.08 -7.67
N ASP A 173 5.64 17.23 -6.64
CA ASP A 173 6.82 16.81 -5.87
C ASP A 173 7.79 15.95 -6.72
N GLY A 174 7.42 15.55 -7.94
CA GLY A 174 8.24 14.74 -8.84
C GLY A 174 8.60 13.37 -8.28
N LEU A 175 7.76 12.79 -7.43
CA LEU A 175 8.04 11.50 -6.81
C LEU A 175 8.14 10.40 -7.88
N PRO A 176 9.24 9.62 -7.93
CA PRO A 176 9.50 8.70 -9.03
C PRO A 176 8.82 7.33 -8.86
N TYR A 177 7.76 7.24 -8.08
CA TYR A 177 7.07 6.00 -7.77
C TYR A 177 5.84 5.80 -8.66
N LYS A 178 5.36 4.57 -8.78
CA LYS A 178 4.11 4.26 -9.46
C LYS A 178 2.92 4.71 -8.62
N LEU A 179 1.88 5.18 -9.30
CA LEU A 179 0.60 5.52 -8.69
C LEU A 179 -0.44 4.45 -9.05
N ALA A 180 -1.14 3.96 -8.03
CA ALA A 180 -2.36 3.17 -8.17
C ALA A 180 -3.53 3.95 -7.57
N ILE A 181 -4.69 3.93 -8.23
CA ILE A 181 -5.90 4.62 -7.78
C ILE A 181 -7.03 3.61 -7.67
N SER A 182 -7.61 3.49 -6.49
CA SER A 182 -8.81 2.68 -6.24
C SER A 182 -10.04 3.39 -6.85
N LEU A 183 -10.33 3.07 -8.11
CA LEU A 183 -11.48 3.64 -8.83
C LEU A 183 -12.79 2.99 -8.38
N ASN A 184 -12.88 1.67 -8.47
CA ASN A 184 -13.94 0.78 -7.98
C ASN A 184 -15.36 1.05 -8.49
N ALA A 185 -15.58 2.06 -9.32
CA ALA A 185 -16.85 2.35 -9.97
C ALA A 185 -16.62 3.19 -11.24
N PRO A 186 -17.49 3.09 -12.25
CA PRO A 186 -17.37 3.87 -13.48
C PRO A 186 -17.97 5.28 -13.34
N ASN A 187 -18.84 5.51 -12.34
CA ASN A 187 -19.54 6.77 -12.12
C ASN A 187 -19.63 7.12 -10.63
N ASP A 188 -19.94 8.39 -10.35
CA ASP A 188 -20.03 8.90 -8.97
C ASP A 188 -21.19 8.31 -8.17
N GLU A 189 -22.28 7.91 -8.81
CA GLU A 189 -23.45 7.36 -8.13
C GLU A 189 -23.08 6.04 -7.41
N ILE A 190 -22.49 5.10 -8.16
CA ILE A 190 -22.04 3.83 -7.62
C ILE A 190 -20.89 4.06 -6.63
N ARG A 191 -19.91 4.92 -7.03
CA ARG A 191 -18.72 5.15 -6.21
C ARG A 191 -19.05 5.74 -4.84
N LYS A 192 -19.98 6.68 -4.74
CA LYS A 192 -20.43 7.27 -3.46
C LYS A 192 -21.00 6.22 -2.51
N LYS A 193 -21.73 5.22 -3.03
CA LYS A 193 -22.32 4.14 -2.22
C LYS A 193 -21.27 3.24 -1.58
N ILE A 194 -20.14 2.98 -2.26
CA ILE A 194 -19.10 2.06 -1.79
C ILE A 194 -17.85 2.79 -1.27
N MET A 195 -17.61 4.04 -1.67
CA MET A 195 -16.49 4.89 -1.27
C MET A 195 -16.98 6.32 -0.98
N PRO A 196 -17.40 6.63 0.26
CA PRO A 196 -18.00 7.93 0.62
C PRO A 196 -17.09 9.14 0.34
N LEU A 197 -15.75 8.98 0.34
CA LEU A 197 -14.83 10.07 0.01
C LEU A 197 -15.09 10.70 -1.37
N THR A 198 -15.83 10.02 -2.26
CA THR A 198 -16.21 10.49 -3.60
C THR A 198 -16.95 11.82 -3.55
N VAL A 199 -17.67 12.10 -2.49
CA VAL A 199 -18.39 13.40 -2.31
C VAL A 199 -17.43 14.58 -2.48
N ASN A 200 -16.21 14.48 -1.91
CA ASN A 200 -15.19 15.52 -2.00
C ASN A 200 -14.12 15.25 -3.09
N ASN A 201 -14.19 14.10 -3.74
CA ASN A 201 -13.24 13.66 -4.77
C ASN A 201 -14.02 12.99 -5.92
N PRO A 202 -14.79 13.75 -6.72
CA PRO A 202 -15.59 13.19 -7.80
C PRO A 202 -14.70 12.57 -8.88
N ILE A 203 -15.23 11.59 -9.59
CA ILE A 203 -14.49 10.83 -10.61
C ILE A 203 -13.91 11.76 -11.69
N THR A 204 -14.65 12.78 -12.11
CA THR A 204 -14.15 13.74 -13.09
C THR A 204 -12.84 14.39 -12.64
N GLU A 205 -12.75 14.85 -11.40
CA GLU A 205 -11.51 15.44 -10.86
C GLU A 205 -10.43 14.39 -10.61
N LEU A 206 -10.82 13.18 -10.24
CA LEU A 206 -9.91 12.06 -10.09
C LEU A 206 -9.22 11.72 -11.42
N ILE A 207 -9.96 11.66 -12.51
CA ILE A 207 -9.44 11.42 -13.87
C ILE A 207 -8.48 12.55 -14.29
N LYS A 208 -8.87 13.81 -14.13
CA LYS A 208 -7.99 14.97 -14.42
C LYS A 208 -6.67 14.88 -13.63
N SER A 209 -6.73 14.48 -12.38
CA SER A 209 -5.53 14.32 -11.55
C SER A 209 -4.62 13.17 -12.02
N ALA A 210 -5.21 12.09 -12.52
CA ALA A 210 -4.48 10.98 -13.12
C ALA A 210 -3.79 11.38 -14.43
N GLU A 211 -4.47 12.14 -15.29
CA GLU A 211 -3.89 12.72 -16.52
C GLU A 211 -2.75 13.67 -16.20
N TYR A 212 -2.94 14.53 -15.20
CA TYR A 212 -1.89 15.43 -14.72
C TYR A 212 -0.67 14.68 -14.22
N TYR A 213 -0.86 13.65 -13.39
CA TYR A 213 0.23 12.79 -12.94
C TYR A 213 0.96 12.15 -14.13
N TYR A 214 0.23 11.63 -15.13
CA TYR A 214 0.83 11.08 -16.34
C TYR A 214 1.62 12.15 -17.12
N SER A 215 1.06 13.35 -17.27
CA SER A 215 1.72 14.45 -18.00
C SER A 215 3.09 14.81 -17.41
N LYS A 216 3.22 14.77 -16.09
CA LYS A 216 4.45 15.07 -15.36
C LYS A 216 5.41 13.86 -15.29
N SER A 217 4.91 12.71 -14.90
CA SER A 217 5.74 11.53 -14.61
C SER A 217 6.06 10.67 -15.83
N LYS A 218 5.26 10.74 -16.89
CA LYS A 218 5.24 9.85 -18.06
C LYS A 218 5.04 8.38 -17.67
N ARG A 219 4.40 8.12 -16.51
CA ARG A 219 4.12 6.78 -15.98
C ARG A 219 2.63 6.49 -16.07
N PHE A 220 2.30 5.30 -16.54
CA PHE A 220 0.92 4.83 -16.54
C PHE A 220 0.40 4.75 -15.11
N VAL A 221 -0.79 5.28 -14.88
CA VAL A 221 -1.57 5.05 -13.66
C VAL A 221 -2.16 3.65 -13.70
N THR A 222 -2.21 2.97 -12.57
CA THR A 222 -2.97 1.74 -12.44
C THR A 222 -4.28 2.06 -11.74
N PHE A 223 -5.41 1.79 -12.38
CA PHE A 223 -6.72 1.83 -11.72
C PHE A 223 -7.02 0.45 -11.14
N GLU A 224 -7.26 0.40 -9.84
CA GLU A 224 -7.70 -0.79 -9.13
C GLU A 224 -9.23 -0.81 -9.08
N TYR A 225 -9.83 -1.92 -9.44
CA TYR A 225 -11.28 -2.08 -9.51
C TYR A 225 -11.69 -3.39 -8.87
N VAL A 226 -12.16 -3.32 -7.63
CA VAL A 226 -12.70 -4.47 -6.90
C VAL A 226 -14.10 -4.77 -7.42
N LEU A 227 -14.29 -5.95 -7.95
CA LEU A 227 -15.58 -6.41 -8.48
C LEU A 227 -16.50 -6.85 -7.34
N LEU A 228 -17.63 -6.17 -7.20
CA LEU A 228 -18.69 -6.43 -6.23
C LEU A 228 -19.94 -6.91 -6.98
N ASP A 229 -20.42 -8.11 -6.64
CA ASP A 229 -21.55 -8.73 -7.33
C ASP A 229 -22.77 -7.82 -7.39
N SER A 230 -23.33 -7.66 -8.58
CA SER A 230 -24.55 -6.88 -8.87
C SER A 230 -24.49 -5.41 -8.48
N ILE A 231 -23.29 -4.85 -8.24
CA ILE A 231 -23.08 -3.45 -7.88
C ILE A 231 -22.29 -2.70 -8.95
N ASN A 232 -21.11 -3.20 -9.30
CA ASN A 232 -20.19 -2.55 -10.23
C ASN A 232 -19.61 -3.51 -11.29
N ASP A 233 -20.15 -4.73 -11.39
CA ASP A 233 -19.69 -5.82 -12.27
C ASP A 233 -20.64 -6.07 -13.46
N THR A 234 -21.56 -5.14 -13.75
CA THR A 234 -22.50 -5.28 -14.87
C THR A 234 -21.88 -4.87 -16.20
N ALA A 235 -22.50 -5.27 -17.33
CA ALA A 235 -22.05 -4.89 -18.65
C ALA A 235 -22.10 -3.37 -18.85
N GLU A 236 -23.12 -2.70 -18.34
CA GLU A 236 -23.25 -1.24 -18.38
C GLU A 236 -22.07 -0.57 -17.67
N CYS A 237 -21.70 -1.05 -16.48
CA CYS A 237 -20.52 -0.56 -15.76
C CYS A 237 -19.24 -0.77 -16.57
N ALA A 238 -19.12 -1.86 -17.31
CA ALA A 238 -17.96 -2.10 -18.18
C ALA A 238 -17.89 -1.12 -19.35
N TYR A 239 -19.02 -0.83 -20.02
CA TYR A 239 -19.07 0.17 -21.09
C TYR A 239 -18.76 1.58 -20.59
N GLU A 240 -19.36 2.00 -19.47
CA GLU A 240 -19.06 3.30 -18.85
C GLU A 240 -17.57 3.40 -18.47
N LEU A 241 -16.98 2.32 -17.95
CA LEU A 241 -15.57 2.28 -17.57
C LEU A 241 -14.64 2.40 -18.78
N ILE A 242 -14.99 1.76 -19.92
CA ILE A 242 -14.27 1.89 -21.18
C ILE A 242 -14.31 3.35 -21.63
N ASP A 243 -15.48 3.98 -21.65
CA ASP A 243 -15.63 5.39 -22.04
C ASP A 243 -14.85 6.33 -21.12
N LEU A 244 -14.86 6.07 -19.82
CA LEU A 244 -14.15 6.86 -18.81
C LEU A 244 -12.63 6.83 -19.03
N LEU A 245 -12.07 5.66 -19.39
CA LEU A 245 -10.63 5.43 -19.41
C LEU A 245 -10.00 5.46 -20.80
N LYS A 246 -10.76 5.48 -21.88
CA LYS A 246 -10.27 5.35 -23.27
C LYS A 246 -9.17 6.33 -23.69
N ASN A 247 -9.14 7.53 -23.08
CA ASN A 247 -8.18 8.58 -23.43
C ASN A 247 -7.00 8.68 -22.45
N ILE A 248 -6.94 7.81 -21.42
CA ILE A 248 -5.93 7.89 -20.38
C ILE A 248 -4.92 6.76 -20.57
N PRO A 249 -3.61 7.04 -20.65
CA PRO A 249 -2.58 6.01 -20.62
C PRO A 249 -2.54 5.33 -19.25
N CYS A 250 -3.28 4.25 -19.08
CA CYS A 250 -3.45 3.57 -17.81
C CYS A 250 -3.39 2.05 -17.94
N LYS A 251 -3.45 1.39 -16.79
CA LYS A 251 -3.72 -0.03 -16.64
C LYS A 251 -4.94 -0.17 -15.74
N LEU A 252 -5.80 -1.12 -16.05
CA LEU A 252 -6.91 -1.51 -15.21
C LEU A 252 -6.58 -2.88 -14.58
N ASN A 253 -6.68 -2.97 -13.26
CA ASN A 253 -6.54 -4.20 -12.52
C ASN A 253 -7.89 -4.58 -11.92
N LEU A 254 -8.51 -5.64 -12.45
CA LEU A 254 -9.77 -6.18 -11.96
C LEU A 254 -9.47 -7.16 -10.83
N ILE A 255 -10.05 -6.93 -9.66
CA ILE A 255 -9.79 -7.69 -8.44
C ILE A 255 -11.11 -8.35 -8.00
N PRO A 256 -11.22 -9.68 -8.04
CA PRO A 256 -12.36 -10.36 -7.43
C PRO A 256 -12.43 -10.03 -5.93
N TYR A 257 -13.63 -9.66 -5.45
CA TYR A 257 -13.80 -9.33 -4.05
C TYR A 257 -13.49 -10.52 -3.12
N ASN A 258 -12.75 -10.27 -2.07
CA ASN A 258 -12.56 -11.21 -0.98
C ASN A 258 -13.58 -10.91 0.11
N GLU A 259 -14.51 -11.84 0.34
CA GLU A 259 -15.58 -11.69 1.31
C GLU A 259 -15.02 -11.57 2.74
N ILE A 260 -15.46 -10.55 3.43
CA ILE A 260 -15.04 -10.24 4.82
C ILE A 260 -16.18 -10.39 5.83
N GLY A 261 -17.27 -11.08 5.43
CA GLY A 261 -18.47 -11.17 6.25
C GLY A 261 -19.23 -9.83 6.29
N GLY A 262 -20.01 -9.53 5.28
CA GLY A 262 -20.74 -8.26 5.15
C GLY A 262 -21.79 -8.35 4.05
N ARG A 263 -22.28 -7.19 3.60
CA ARG A 263 -23.34 -7.07 2.60
C ARG A 263 -22.89 -7.26 1.14
N TYR A 264 -21.59 -7.39 0.89
CA TYR A 264 -21.05 -7.54 -0.44
C TYR A 264 -20.66 -8.98 -0.72
N SER A 265 -20.81 -9.41 -1.96
CA SER A 265 -20.46 -10.74 -2.44
C SER A 265 -19.47 -10.67 -3.59
N ARG A 266 -18.74 -11.75 -3.77
CA ARG A 266 -17.87 -11.94 -4.93
C ARG A 266 -18.71 -12.26 -6.16
N PRO A 267 -18.42 -11.69 -7.35
CA PRO A 267 -19.07 -12.10 -8.58
C PRO A 267 -18.93 -13.61 -8.84
N SER A 268 -19.98 -14.22 -9.40
CA SER A 268 -19.90 -15.61 -9.80
C SER A 268 -18.87 -15.78 -10.93
N SER A 269 -18.21 -16.95 -10.99
CA SER A 269 -17.23 -17.26 -12.04
C SER A 269 -17.82 -17.37 -13.46
N LYS A 270 -19.14 -17.22 -13.59
CA LYS A 270 -19.87 -17.25 -14.87
C LYS A 270 -20.20 -15.87 -15.44
N LYS A 271 -19.84 -14.80 -14.73
CA LYS A 271 -19.98 -13.41 -15.22
C LYS A 271 -18.71 -12.90 -15.88
#